data_08f58d40bfca20137683ccbff6ff62a4
#
_entry.id   08f58d40bfca20137683ccbff6ff62a4
#
_cell.length_a   1.000
_cell.length_b   1.000
_cell.length_c   1.000
_cell.angle_alpha   90.00
_cell.angle_beta   90.00
_cell.angle_gamma   90.00
#
_symmetry.space_group_name_H-M   'P 1'
#
loop_
_entity.id
_entity.type
_entity.pdbx_description
1 polymer ?
#
loop_
_entity_poly.entity_id
_entity_poly.type
_entity_poly.pdbx_seq_one_letter_code
_entity_poly.pdbx_strand_id
1 'polypeptide(L)'
;MINVKEHIITKTLHEVVVTPDHAQRSESEEFRRTKERLKADGHYWCWACGATDNLQVHHFGIEWSLANIADWDKVKAFCEEWDPYGYGRLLRNQPMASPDDVRNMLVLCQEHHTGVDHADGGSGTGIHELTFPIWLVQKLVKAGADPVPQAGETVEQVKENVKETEES
;
A
#
# COMPACT_ATOMS: atom_id res chain seq x y z
N MET A 1 -8.55 5.03 -40.58
CA MET A 1 -7.24 5.08 -39.86
C MET A 1 -7.50 5.60 -38.45
N ILE A 2 -7.09 4.86 -37.44
CA ILE A 2 -7.13 5.33 -36.05
C ILE A 2 -5.94 6.24 -35.85
N ASN A 3 -6.16 7.47 -35.42
CA ASN A 3 -5.12 8.45 -35.17
C ASN A 3 -4.70 8.37 -33.70
N VAL A 4 -3.53 7.81 -33.44
CA VAL A 4 -2.95 7.73 -32.09
C VAL A 4 -2.17 9.00 -31.80
N LYS A 5 -2.48 9.67 -30.71
CA LYS A 5 -1.80 10.91 -30.28
C LYS A 5 -1.01 10.66 -29.00
N GLU A 6 0.11 11.32 -28.89
CA GLU A 6 0.89 11.40 -27.65
C GLU A 6 0.19 12.33 -26.66
N HIS A 7 0.13 11.87 -25.41
CA HIS A 7 -0.29 12.69 -24.27
C HIS A 7 0.86 12.78 -23.28
N ILE A 8 1.31 13.98 -22.98
CA ILE A 8 2.28 14.25 -21.94
C ILE A 8 1.54 14.57 -20.64
N ILE A 9 1.83 13.79 -19.61
CA ILE A 9 1.30 14.04 -18.26
C ILE A 9 2.47 14.46 -17.38
N THR A 10 2.41 15.68 -16.86
CA THR A 10 3.34 16.17 -15.83
C THR A 10 2.59 16.26 -14.52
N LYS A 11 3.11 15.64 -13.46
CA LYS A 11 2.54 15.68 -12.11
C LYS A 11 3.58 16.19 -11.13
N THR A 12 3.19 17.15 -10.31
CA THR A 12 3.96 17.59 -9.16
C THR A 12 3.10 17.34 -7.93
N LEU A 13 3.60 16.54 -6.99
CA LEU A 13 2.93 16.23 -5.74
C LEU A 13 3.67 16.93 -4.60
N HIS A 14 2.92 17.59 -3.75
CA HIS A 14 3.38 18.11 -2.48
C HIS A 14 2.35 17.73 -1.42
N GLU A 15 2.61 16.62 -0.74
CA GLU A 15 1.71 16.03 0.23
C GLU A 15 2.40 15.92 1.58
N VAL A 16 1.68 16.26 2.65
CA VAL A 16 2.14 16.05 4.02
C VAL A 16 1.33 14.91 4.62
N VAL A 17 2.02 13.84 4.98
CA VAL A 17 1.44 12.69 5.68
C VAL A 17 2.24 12.47 6.96
N VAL A 18 1.59 12.59 8.09
CA VAL A 18 2.21 12.32 9.40
C VAL A 18 2.32 10.81 9.56
N THR A 19 3.54 10.31 9.65
CA THR A 19 3.79 8.88 9.89
C THR A 19 3.91 8.62 11.39
N PRO A 20 3.19 7.63 11.94
CA PRO A 20 3.35 7.22 13.33
C PRO A 20 4.79 6.81 13.62
N ASP A 21 5.18 6.88 14.88
CA ASP A 21 6.47 6.35 15.30
C ASP A 21 6.50 4.82 15.14
N HIS A 22 7.54 4.29 14.56
CA HIS A 22 7.67 2.86 14.30
C HIS A 22 9.13 2.42 14.35
N ALA A 23 9.37 1.18 14.74
CA ALA A 23 10.69 0.57 14.70
C ALA A 23 11.18 0.44 13.23
N GLN A 24 12.49 0.33 13.06
CA GLN A 24 13.05 0.03 11.74
C GLN A 24 12.51 -1.32 11.25
N ARG A 25 12.03 -1.35 10.01
CA ARG A 25 11.45 -2.55 9.44
C ARG A 25 12.50 -3.64 9.24
N SER A 26 12.17 -4.82 9.70
CA SER A 26 12.80 -6.07 9.28
C SER A 26 11.76 -7.00 8.67
N GLU A 27 12.19 -7.91 7.81
CA GLU A 27 11.28 -8.91 7.23
C GLU A 27 10.71 -9.81 8.34
N SER A 28 9.39 -9.76 8.55
CA SER A 28 8.70 -10.58 9.55
C SER A 28 8.59 -12.03 9.10
N GLU A 29 8.39 -12.93 10.06
CA GLU A 29 8.10 -14.34 9.74
C GLU A 29 6.76 -14.48 9.00
N GLU A 30 5.77 -13.66 9.34
CA GLU A 30 4.49 -13.61 8.64
C GLU A 30 4.68 -13.21 7.18
N PHE A 31 5.48 -12.18 6.89
CA PHE A 31 5.76 -11.76 5.52
C PHE A 31 6.44 -12.86 4.69
N ARG A 32 7.37 -13.62 5.29
CA ARG A 32 7.97 -14.78 4.63
C ARG A 32 6.93 -15.86 4.32
N ARG A 33 6.09 -16.22 5.29
CA ARG A 33 5.01 -17.19 5.09
C ARG A 33 4.02 -16.76 4.03
N THR A 34 3.69 -15.47 4.00
CA THR A 34 2.83 -14.88 2.97
C THR A 34 3.44 -15.02 1.58
N LYS A 35 4.74 -14.74 1.42
CA LYS A 35 5.43 -14.95 0.13
C LYS A 35 5.43 -16.43 -0.30
N GLU A 36 5.68 -17.34 0.62
CA GLU A 36 5.63 -18.79 0.34
C GLU A 36 4.23 -19.23 -0.08
N ARG A 37 3.20 -18.72 0.58
CA ARG A 37 1.82 -19.00 0.23
C ARG A 37 1.46 -18.51 -1.17
N LEU A 38 1.83 -17.27 -1.51
CA LEU A 38 1.62 -16.71 -2.85
C LEU A 38 2.29 -17.57 -3.94
N LYS A 39 3.49 -18.11 -3.65
CA LYS A 39 4.19 -19.04 -4.55
C LYS A 39 3.45 -20.38 -4.67
N ALA A 40 3.07 -20.96 -3.55
CA ALA A 40 2.38 -22.26 -3.51
C ALA A 40 1.02 -22.21 -4.22
N ASP A 41 0.31 -21.09 -4.10
CA ASP A 41 -1.00 -20.91 -4.70
C ASP A 41 -0.94 -20.45 -6.18
N GLY A 42 0.26 -20.27 -6.75
CA GLY A 42 0.45 -19.92 -8.16
C GLY A 42 0.27 -18.44 -8.49
N HIS A 43 0.36 -17.56 -7.49
CA HIS A 43 0.18 -16.11 -7.66
C HIS A 43 1.50 -15.32 -7.77
N TYR A 44 2.65 -16.01 -7.80
CA TYR A 44 3.96 -15.34 -7.76
C TYR A 44 4.44 -14.93 -9.16
N TRP A 45 3.74 -13.97 -9.74
CA TRP A 45 4.03 -13.29 -11.01
C TRP A 45 3.52 -11.85 -10.92
N CYS A 46 4.09 -10.97 -11.71
CA CYS A 46 3.69 -9.55 -11.68
C CYS A 46 2.22 -9.38 -12.05
N TRP A 47 1.41 -8.90 -11.11
CA TRP A 47 -0.01 -8.66 -11.32
C TRP A 47 -0.29 -7.71 -12.49
N ALA A 48 0.60 -6.72 -12.74
CA ALA A 48 0.41 -5.73 -13.79
C ALA A 48 0.78 -6.23 -15.19
N CYS A 49 1.87 -6.98 -15.34
CA CYS A 49 2.39 -7.35 -16.67
C CYS A 49 2.64 -8.86 -16.86
N GLY A 50 2.47 -9.68 -15.82
CA GLY A 50 2.69 -11.13 -15.89
C GLY A 50 4.16 -11.56 -15.85
N ALA A 51 5.12 -10.65 -15.65
CA ALA A 51 6.54 -11.02 -15.54
C ALA A 51 6.78 -11.98 -14.38
N THR A 52 7.72 -12.89 -14.55
CA THR A 52 8.09 -13.90 -13.56
C THR A 52 9.45 -13.68 -12.90
N ASP A 53 10.16 -12.63 -13.33
CA ASP A 53 11.48 -12.27 -12.86
C ASP A 53 11.46 -10.99 -12.03
N ASN A 54 12.44 -10.82 -11.14
CA ASN A 54 12.60 -9.64 -10.29
C ASN A 54 11.33 -9.24 -9.55
N LEU A 55 10.67 -10.23 -8.95
CA LEU A 55 9.41 -10.04 -8.26
C LEU A 55 9.60 -9.55 -6.82
N GLN A 56 8.75 -8.64 -6.43
CA GLN A 56 8.67 -8.07 -5.09
C GLN A 56 7.21 -8.12 -4.62
N VAL A 57 7.01 -8.18 -3.31
CA VAL A 57 5.68 -8.19 -2.71
C VAL A 57 5.42 -6.84 -2.08
N HIS A 58 4.31 -6.22 -2.46
CA HIS A 58 3.89 -4.89 -2.07
C HIS A 58 2.65 -4.93 -1.19
N HIS A 59 2.63 -4.11 -0.14
CA HIS A 59 1.44 -3.85 0.67
C HIS A 59 0.51 -2.89 -0.09
N PHE A 60 -0.60 -3.36 -0.61
CA PHE A 60 -1.45 -2.50 -1.44
C PHE A 60 -2.54 -1.73 -0.68
N GLY A 61 -2.98 -2.24 0.46
CA GLY A 61 -4.00 -1.60 1.29
C GLY A 61 -3.37 -0.63 2.29
N ILE A 62 -2.81 -1.16 3.36
CA ILE A 62 -2.15 -0.39 4.40
C ILE A 62 -0.66 -0.69 4.44
N GLU A 63 0.16 0.35 4.44
CA GLU A 63 1.60 0.23 4.55
C GLU A 63 2.04 -0.10 5.98
N TRP A 64 3.19 -0.76 6.10
CA TRP A 64 3.77 -1.10 7.38
C TRP A 64 3.98 0.12 8.30
N SER A 65 4.41 1.25 7.74
CA SER A 65 4.63 2.49 8.48
C SER A 65 3.35 3.10 9.09
N LEU A 66 2.18 2.69 8.65
CA LEU A 66 0.88 3.18 9.09
C LEU A 66 0.10 2.11 9.90
N ALA A 67 0.72 0.96 10.16
CA ALA A 67 0.05 -0.16 10.82
C ALA A 67 -0.49 0.19 12.22
N ASN A 68 0.21 1.06 12.96
CA ASN A 68 -0.17 1.44 14.32
C ASN A 68 -1.48 2.24 14.39
N ILE A 69 -1.83 2.95 13.34
CA ILE A 69 -3.08 3.71 13.24
C ILE A 69 -4.14 3.05 12.36
N ALA A 70 -3.84 1.87 11.83
CA ALA A 70 -4.78 1.13 10.98
C ALA A 70 -6.03 0.69 11.76
N ASP A 71 -7.19 0.88 11.16
CA ASP A 71 -8.42 0.23 11.56
C ASP A 71 -8.52 -1.12 10.84
N TRP A 72 -8.20 -2.20 11.52
CA TRP A 72 -8.08 -3.52 10.91
C TRP A 72 -9.40 -4.06 10.36
N ASP A 73 -10.53 -3.64 10.89
CA ASP A 73 -11.84 -4.01 10.34
C ASP A 73 -12.06 -3.31 8.98
N LYS A 74 -11.66 -2.04 8.87
CA LYS A 74 -11.72 -1.31 7.60
C LYS A 74 -10.72 -1.87 6.57
N VAL A 75 -9.50 -2.21 6.99
CA VAL A 75 -8.49 -2.83 6.13
C VAL A 75 -9.01 -4.16 5.61
N LYS A 76 -9.57 -4.99 6.49
CA LYS A 76 -10.17 -6.27 6.12
C LYS A 76 -11.31 -6.10 5.11
N ALA A 77 -12.23 -5.17 5.36
CA ALA A 77 -13.33 -4.89 4.44
C ALA A 77 -12.82 -4.43 3.06
N PHE A 78 -11.80 -3.57 3.04
CA PHE A 78 -11.17 -3.14 1.79
C PHE A 78 -10.53 -4.31 1.02
N CYS A 79 -9.87 -5.24 1.71
CA CYS A 79 -9.29 -6.43 1.09
C CYS A 79 -10.37 -7.43 0.59
N GLU A 80 -11.59 -7.35 1.08
CA GLU A 80 -12.73 -8.09 0.53
C GLU A 80 -13.31 -7.42 -0.72
N GLU A 81 -13.31 -6.09 -0.77
CA GLU A 81 -13.74 -5.32 -1.95
C GLU A 81 -12.72 -5.44 -3.09
N TRP A 82 -11.46 -5.21 -2.80
CA TRP A 82 -10.36 -5.36 -3.74
C TRP A 82 -9.53 -6.58 -3.39
N ASP A 83 -9.85 -7.68 -4.03
CA ASP A 83 -9.38 -9.02 -3.70
C ASP A 83 -8.74 -9.70 -4.92
N PRO A 84 -7.52 -9.25 -5.31
CA PRO A 84 -6.91 -9.67 -6.56
C PRO A 84 -6.64 -11.18 -6.66
N TYR A 85 -6.42 -11.86 -5.52
CA TYR A 85 -6.12 -13.29 -5.47
C TYR A 85 -7.22 -14.14 -4.83
N GLY A 86 -8.31 -13.54 -4.35
CA GLY A 86 -9.40 -14.24 -3.69
C GLY A 86 -9.18 -14.53 -2.20
N TYR A 87 -8.07 -14.09 -1.59
CA TYR A 87 -7.80 -14.30 -0.17
C TYR A 87 -8.75 -13.52 0.75
N GLY A 88 -9.19 -12.35 0.34
CA GLY A 88 -10.14 -11.55 1.10
C GLY A 88 -11.43 -12.32 1.36
N ARG A 89 -11.98 -12.93 0.33
CA ARG A 89 -13.19 -13.77 0.44
C ARG A 89 -12.91 -15.10 1.13
N LEU A 90 -11.78 -15.73 0.82
CA LEU A 90 -11.41 -17.02 1.43
C LEU A 90 -11.26 -16.92 2.94
N LEU A 91 -10.65 -15.84 3.43
CA LEU A 91 -10.31 -15.63 4.83
C LEU A 91 -11.26 -14.63 5.54
N ARG A 92 -12.41 -14.35 4.96
CA ARG A 92 -13.36 -13.35 5.49
C ARG A 92 -13.80 -13.57 6.94
N ASN A 93 -13.75 -14.79 7.43
CA ASN A 93 -14.11 -15.14 8.81
C ASN A 93 -12.92 -15.06 9.78
N GLN A 94 -11.75 -14.66 9.30
CA GLN A 94 -10.55 -14.49 10.11
C GLN A 94 -10.25 -13.00 10.29
N PRO A 95 -9.93 -12.54 11.51
CA PRO A 95 -9.55 -11.15 11.74
C PRO A 95 -8.24 -10.82 11.02
N MET A 96 -8.03 -9.54 10.72
CA MET A 96 -6.74 -8.98 10.32
C MET A 96 -6.15 -8.19 11.49
N ALA A 97 -4.83 -8.26 11.63
CA ALA A 97 -4.12 -7.54 12.68
C ALA A 97 -2.67 -7.17 12.25
N SER A 98 -2.33 -7.37 10.99
CA SER A 98 -0.98 -7.17 10.49
C SER A 98 -0.98 -6.69 9.04
N PRO A 99 -0.09 -5.75 8.67
CA PRO A 99 0.07 -5.35 7.28
C PRO A 99 0.64 -6.49 6.41
N ASP A 100 1.30 -7.47 7.02
CA ASP A 100 1.92 -8.61 6.35
C ASP A 100 0.94 -9.76 6.06
N ASP A 101 -0.34 -9.58 6.37
CA ASP A 101 -1.40 -10.54 6.02
C ASP A 101 -1.49 -10.71 4.50
N VAL A 102 -1.65 -11.95 4.04
CA VAL A 102 -1.68 -12.28 2.61
C VAL A 102 -2.76 -11.52 1.83
N ARG A 103 -3.84 -11.12 2.50
CA ARG A 103 -4.92 -10.32 1.91
C ARG A 103 -4.49 -8.91 1.51
N ASN A 104 -3.43 -8.39 2.13
CA ASN A 104 -2.90 -7.04 1.90
C ASN A 104 -1.72 -7.03 0.91
N MET A 105 -1.48 -8.11 0.19
CA MET A 105 -0.29 -8.26 -0.66
C MET A 105 -0.62 -8.24 -2.15
N LEU A 106 0.29 -7.63 -2.90
CA LEU A 106 0.29 -7.62 -4.35
C LEU A 106 1.70 -7.96 -4.86
N VAL A 107 1.81 -8.92 -5.77
CA VAL A 107 3.09 -9.28 -6.40
C VAL A 107 3.31 -8.40 -7.61
N LEU A 108 4.45 -7.73 -7.66
CA LEU A 108 4.84 -6.86 -8.75
C LEU A 108 6.29 -7.12 -9.14
N CYS A 109 6.64 -6.94 -10.42
CA CYS A 109 8.04 -6.84 -10.80
C CYS A 109 8.64 -5.50 -10.34
N GLN A 110 9.96 -5.39 -10.33
CA GLN A 110 10.64 -4.18 -9.89
C GLN A 110 10.14 -2.93 -10.62
N GLU A 111 9.93 -3.01 -11.93
CA GLU A 111 9.45 -1.89 -12.74
C GLU A 111 8.10 -1.37 -12.25
N HIS A 112 7.16 -2.25 -11.97
CA HIS A 112 5.83 -1.86 -11.50
C HIS A 112 5.77 -1.58 -10.00
N HIS A 113 6.74 -2.05 -9.22
CA HIS A 113 6.81 -1.81 -7.78
C HIS A 113 7.54 -0.52 -7.43
N THR A 114 8.79 -0.40 -7.81
CA THR A 114 9.66 0.75 -7.45
C THR A 114 10.03 1.63 -8.64
N GLY A 115 9.71 1.20 -9.86
CA GLY A 115 10.09 1.90 -11.07
C GLY A 115 11.51 1.58 -11.52
N VAL A 116 11.85 2.05 -12.70
CA VAL A 116 13.20 2.02 -13.28
C VAL A 116 13.47 3.36 -13.94
N ASP A 117 14.71 3.80 -13.89
CA ASP A 117 15.14 4.96 -14.63
C ASP A 117 15.19 4.65 -16.13
N HIS A 118 14.48 5.43 -16.91
CA HIS A 118 14.56 5.40 -18.36
C HIS A 118 15.41 6.57 -18.86
N ALA A 119 16.47 6.27 -19.60
CA ALA A 119 17.39 7.26 -20.11
C ALA A 119 16.75 8.24 -21.13
N ASP A 120 15.62 7.87 -21.68
CA ASP A 120 14.82 8.66 -22.62
C ASP A 120 13.72 9.52 -21.96
N GLY A 121 13.69 9.56 -20.61
CA GLY A 121 12.71 10.31 -19.84
C GLY A 121 11.33 9.65 -19.78
N GLY A 122 11.23 8.37 -20.08
CA GLY A 122 10.01 7.59 -19.87
C GLY A 122 9.59 7.55 -18.40
N SER A 123 8.34 7.17 -18.12
CA SER A 123 7.81 7.07 -16.76
C SER A 123 8.45 5.91 -16.00
N GLY A 124 9.46 6.20 -15.20
CA GLY A 124 10.11 5.25 -14.32
C GLY A 124 9.36 4.98 -13.00
N THR A 125 8.13 5.47 -12.86
CA THR A 125 7.38 5.41 -11.61
C THR A 125 6.68 4.07 -11.41
N GLY A 126 7.12 3.32 -10.41
CA GLY A 126 6.37 2.20 -9.88
C GLY A 126 5.28 2.65 -8.89
N ILE A 127 4.52 1.70 -8.37
CA ILE A 127 3.42 1.98 -7.45
C ILE A 127 3.89 2.67 -6.14
N HIS A 128 5.11 2.37 -5.69
CA HIS A 128 5.69 3.01 -4.50
C HIS A 128 5.97 4.50 -4.70
N GLU A 129 6.40 4.91 -5.88
CA GLU A 129 6.70 6.31 -6.19
C GLU A 129 5.43 7.15 -6.32
N LEU A 130 4.30 6.52 -6.62
CA LEU A 130 3.02 7.20 -6.67
C LEU A 130 2.41 7.43 -5.29
N THR A 131 3.11 7.03 -4.24
CA THR A 131 2.70 7.10 -2.84
C THR A 131 1.37 6.42 -2.53
N PHE A 132 1.18 6.14 -1.26
CA PHE A 132 -0.14 5.72 -0.81
C PHE A 132 -1.17 6.73 -1.33
N PRO A 133 -2.20 6.31 -2.04
CA PRO A 133 -3.26 7.25 -2.32
C PRO A 133 -3.78 7.79 -0.98
N ILE A 134 -3.61 9.09 -0.73
CA ILE A 134 -3.99 9.73 0.54
C ILE A 134 -5.41 9.34 0.95
N TRP A 135 -6.33 9.34 -0.01
CA TRP A 135 -7.71 8.93 0.21
C TRP A 135 -7.86 7.49 0.72
N LEU A 136 -6.97 6.60 0.34
CA LEU A 136 -6.98 5.22 0.82
C LEU A 136 -6.49 5.14 2.27
N VAL A 137 -5.41 5.85 2.60
CA VAL A 137 -4.94 5.97 3.99
C VAL A 137 -6.06 6.51 4.89
N GLN A 138 -6.70 7.61 4.49
CA GLN A 138 -7.82 8.20 5.22
C GLN A 138 -8.99 7.22 5.42
N LYS A 139 -9.26 6.35 4.43
CA LYS A 139 -10.29 5.30 4.53
C LYS A 139 -9.93 4.23 5.57
N LEU A 140 -8.65 3.89 5.72
CA LEU A 140 -8.20 2.68 6.42
C LEU A 140 -7.71 2.92 7.85
N VAL A 141 -7.55 4.16 8.28
CA VAL A 141 -7.09 4.49 9.63
C VAL A 141 -8.24 4.57 10.64
N LYS A 142 -7.88 4.46 11.92
CA LYS A 142 -8.81 4.64 13.04
C LYS A 142 -9.43 6.04 13.01
N ALA A 143 -10.63 6.17 13.54
CA ALA A 143 -11.28 7.47 13.73
C ALA A 143 -10.39 8.38 14.61
N GLY A 144 -10.17 9.62 14.16
CA GLY A 144 -9.30 10.58 14.83
C GLY A 144 -7.82 10.48 14.47
N ALA A 145 -7.40 9.46 13.71
CA ALA A 145 -6.01 9.22 13.32
C ALA A 145 -5.71 9.59 11.85
N ASP A 146 -6.51 10.47 11.23
CA ASP A 146 -6.20 10.94 9.87
C ASP A 146 -4.80 11.56 9.84
N PRO A 147 -3.82 10.96 9.13
CA PRO A 147 -2.44 11.44 9.13
C PRO A 147 -2.23 12.62 8.18
N VAL A 148 -3.28 13.08 7.51
CA VAL A 148 -3.23 14.16 6.52
C VAL A 148 -3.88 15.40 7.10
N PRO A 149 -3.14 16.53 7.24
CA PRO A 149 -3.72 17.78 7.71
C PRO A 149 -4.91 18.23 6.86
N GLN A 150 -6.04 18.46 7.49
CA GLN A 150 -7.23 19.01 6.88
C GLN A 150 -7.22 20.53 6.92
N ALA A 151 -8.17 21.18 6.24
CA ALA A 151 -8.29 22.61 6.23
C ALA A 151 -8.44 23.18 7.66
N GLY A 152 -7.51 24.04 8.06
CA GLY A 152 -7.49 24.66 9.40
C GLY A 152 -6.72 23.86 10.46
N GLU A 153 -6.19 22.70 10.13
CA GLU A 153 -5.31 21.94 11.02
C GLU A 153 -3.84 22.24 10.77
N THR A 154 -3.06 22.27 11.85
CA THR A 154 -1.59 22.31 11.76
C THR A 154 -1.01 20.91 11.78
N VAL A 155 0.21 20.75 11.27
CA VAL A 155 0.94 19.48 11.31
C VAL A 155 1.13 19.01 12.77
N GLU A 156 1.35 19.92 13.69
CA GLU A 156 1.51 19.61 15.13
C GLU A 156 0.22 19.04 15.73
N GLN A 157 -0.93 19.57 15.36
CA GLN A 157 -2.23 19.01 15.80
C GLN A 157 -2.43 17.60 15.25
N VAL A 158 -2.10 17.35 13.99
CA VAL A 158 -2.20 16.02 13.39
C VAL A 158 -1.25 15.03 14.08
N LYS A 159 -0.01 15.45 14.38
CA LYS A 159 0.94 14.62 15.14
C LYS A 159 0.41 14.21 16.50
N GLU A 160 -0.21 15.14 17.23
CA GLU A 160 -0.79 14.84 18.55
C GLU A 160 -1.96 13.86 18.43
N ASN A 161 -2.89 14.08 17.50
CA ASN A 161 -4.00 13.17 17.25
C ASN A 161 -3.55 11.74 16.88
N VAL A 162 -2.54 11.63 16.02
CA VAL A 162 -1.96 10.33 15.63
C VAL A 162 -1.35 9.64 16.84
N LYS A 163 -0.56 10.36 17.65
CA LYS A 163 0.07 9.83 18.87
C LYS A 163 -0.96 9.34 19.89
N GLU A 164 -1.99 10.15 20.20
CA GLU A 164 -3.07 9.76 21.12
C GLU A 164 -3.78 8.48 20.66
N THR A 165 -3.92 8.30 19.35
CA THR A 165 -4.56 7.12 18.78
C THR A 165 -3.69 5.88 18.85
N GLU A 166 -2.36 6.02 18.79
CA GLU A 166 -1.43 4.89 18.97
C GLU A 166 -1.45 4.35 20.42
N GLU A 167 -1.61 5.25 21.40
CA GLU A 167 -1.61 4.92 22.82
C GLU A 167 -2.96 4.35 23.31
N SER A 168 -4.00 4.44 22.50
CA SER A 168 -5.35 3.95 22.80
C SER A 168 -5.62 2.54 22.26
#